data_b813ecb3bad9fda24344611428d28b29
#
_entry.id   b813ecb3bad9fda24344611428d28b29
#
_cell.length_a   1.000
_cell.length_b   1.000
_cell.length_c   1.000
_cell.angle_alpha   90.00
_cell.angle_beta   90.00
_cell.angle_gamma   90.00
#
_symmetry.space_group_name_H-M   'P 1'
#
loop_
_entity.id
_entity.type
_entity.pdbx_description
1 polymer ?
#
loop_
_entity_poly.entity_id
_entity_poly.type
_entity_poly.pdbx_seq_one_letter_code
_entity_poly.pdbx_strand_id
1 'polypeptide(L)'
;MTELAGEERVDGRRAVADRNRDAILEAAIQVLGAEPDAGIAEVAAAAGVGRATVYRHFPSRDALIEALREKAGDEARRRFADARVDEGDPIEALERLVSATLALGDRYRVVFPQERHPGPRRSQVMLRPLGRIIARAQADGAIDPDLAPAWVIASLRALVRAAVIEVEARRLSRDDAASQVVRTLVRGVRSA
;
A
#
# COMPACT_ATOMS: atom_id res chain seq x y z
N MET A 1 -44.07 -3.06 -18.35
CA MET A 1 -43.17 -4.24 -18.40
C MET A 1 -41.88 -4.02 -19.19
N THR A 2 -41.74 -3.00 -20.03
CA THR A 2 -40.55 -2.74 -20.87
C THR A 2 -39.43 -2.00 -20.14
N GLU A 3 -39.75 -1.22 -19.10
CA GLU A 3 -38.83 -0.38 -18.35
C GLU A 3 -37.91 -1.21 -17.42
N LEU A 4 -38.46 -2.21 -16.73
CA LEU A 4 -37.68 -3.13 -15.85
C LEU A 4 -36.66 -3.97 -16.63
N ALA A 5 -36.93 -4.36 -17.85
CA ALA A 5 -35.98 -5.11 -18.69
C ALA A 5 -34.84 -4.24 -19.24
N GLY A 6 -35.03 -2.92 -19.27
CA GLY A 6 -34.00 -1.94 -19.62
C GLY A 6 -33.01 -1.71 -18.47
N GLU A 7 -33.48 -1.61 -17.24
CA GLU A 7 -32.67 -1.39 -16.05
C GLU A 7 -31.78 -2.61 -15.73
N GLU A 8 -32.30 -3.83 -15.81
CA GLU A 8 -31.53 -5.07 -15.63
C GLU A 8 -30.40 -5.22 -16.66
N ARG A 9 -30.61 -4.80 -17.91
CA ARG A 9 -29.58 -4.84 -18.97
C ARG A 9 -28.49 -3.79 -18.76
N VAL A 10 -28.83 -2.63 -18.25
CA VAL A 10 -27.87 -1.55 -17.92
C VAL A 10 -27.03 -1.97 -16.72
N ASP A 11 -27.65 -2.54 -15.71
CA ASP A 11 -26.97 -3.02 -14.49
C ASP A 11 -26.02 -4.19 -14.80
N GLY A 12 -26.45 -5.13 -15.65
CA GLY A 12 -25.60 -6.23 -16.13
C GLY A 12 -24.36 -5.75 -16.90
N ARG A 13 -24.50 -4.73 -17.75
CA ARG A 13 -23.37 -4.16 -18.52
C ARG A 13 -22.40 -3.41 -17.63
N ARG A 14 -22.89 -2.67 -16.62
CA ARG A 14 -22.07 -2.01 -15.62
C ARG A 14 -21.28 -3.03 -14.80
N ALA A 15 -21.93 -4.05 -14.28
CA ALA A 15 -21.27 -5.11 -13.52
C ALA A 15 -20.19 -5.86 -14.33
N VAL A 16 -20.38 -6.06 -15.65
CA VAL A 16 -19.35 -6.62 -16.54
C VAL A 16 -18.19 -5.64 -16.72
N ALA A 17 -18.49 -4.35 -16.92
CA ALA A 17 -17.46 -3.34 -17.07
C ALA A 17 -16.60 -3.19 -15.80
N ASP A 18 -17.21 -3.21 -14.62
CA ASP A 18 -16.51 -3.13 -13.33
C ASP A 18 -15.63 -4.36 -13.11
N ARG A 19 -16.14 -5.57 -13.39
CA ARG A 19 -15.32 -6.80 -13.33
C ARG A 19 -14.12 -6.75 -14.27
N ASN A 20 -14.31 -6.27 -15.50
CA ASN A 20 -13.20 -6.13 -16.44
C ASN A 20 -12.18 -5.11 -15.97
N ARG A 21 -12.62 -3.97 -15.41
CA ARG A 21 -11.74 -2.95 -14.84
C ARG A 21 -10.90 -3.54 -13.71
N ASP A 22 -11.50 -4.27 -12.79
CA ASP A 22 -10.80 -4.91 -11.67
C ASP A 22 -9.83 -5.99 -12.16
N ALA A 23 -10.21 -6.82 -13.12
CA ALA A 23 -9.33 -7.83 -13.72
C ALA A 23 -8.10 -7.19 -14.38
N ILE A 24 -8.28 -6.07 -15.11
CA ILE A 24 -7.18 -5.33 -15.72
C ILE A 24 -6.24 -4.77 -14.64
N LEU A 25 -6.77 -4.22 -13.56
CA LEU A 25 -5.95 -3.68 -12.45
C LEU A 25 -5.16 -4.79 -11.74
N GLU A 26 -5.77 -5.96 -11.47
CA GLU A 26 -5.06 -7.09 -10.88
C GLU A 26 -3.96 -7.62 -11.80
N ALA A 27 -4.25 -7.80 -13.09
CA ALA A 27 -3.26 -8.19 -14.08
C ALA A 27 -2.10 -7.17 -14.16
N ALA A 28 -2.42 -5.87 -14.14
CA ALA A 28 -1.42 -4.81 -14.17
C ALA A 28 -0.51 -4.82 -12.92
N ILE A 29 -1.05 -5.11 -11.74
CA ILE A 29 -0.25 -5.29 -10.52
C ILE A 29 0.78 -6.40 -10.71
N GLN A 30 0.37 -7.54 -11.25
CA GLN A 30 1.23 -8.70 -11.46
C GLN A 30 2.29 -8.43 -12.55
N VAL A 31 1.83 -8.02 -13.73
CA VAL A 31 2.70 -7.82 -14.91
C VAL A 31 3.71 -6.70 -14.66
N LEU A 32 3.23 -5.50 -14.29
CA LEU A 32 4.11 -4.35 -14.08
C LEU A 32 4.95 -4.48 -12.80
N GLY A 33 4.49 -5.30 -11.85
CA GLY A 33 5.27 -5.65 -10.68
C GLY A 33 6.45 -6.56 -11.00
N ALA A 34 6.30 -7.46 -11.97
CA ALA A 34 7.39 -8.33 -12.45
C ALA A 34 8.29 -7.60 -13.47
N GLU A 35 7.68 -6.87 -14.37
CA GLU A 35 8.31 -6.19 -15.51
C GLU A 35 7.79 -4.75 -15.60
N PRO A 36 8.47 -3.77 -14.94
CA PRO A 36 8.00 -2.39 -14.89
C PRO A 36 7.82 -1.72 -16.25
N ASP A 37 8.55 -2.16 -17.28
CA ASP A 37 8.49 -1.64 -18.64
C ASP A 37 7.48 -2.37 -19.55
N ALA A 38 6.80 -3.40 -19.04
CA ALA A 38 5.78 -4.14 -19.79
C ALA A 38 4.69 -3.19 -20.31
N GLY A 39 4.21 -3.48 -21.53
CA GLY A 39 3.22 -2.64 -22.21
C GLY A 39 1.77 -3.02 -21.88
N ILE A 40 0.84 -2.26 -22.43
CA ILE A 40 -0.61 -2.54 -22.30
C ILE A 40 -1.00 -3.87 -22.93
N ALA A 41 -0.21 -4.37 -23.89
CA ALA A 41 -0.49 -5.64 -24.54
C ALA A 41 -0.36 -6.82 -23.59
N GLU A 42 0.71 -6.84 -22.80
CA GLU A 42 0.99 -7.85 -21.79
C GLU A 42 -0.05 -7.82 -20.67
N VAL A 43 -0.44 -6.63 -20.24
CA VAL A 43 -1.51 -6.45 -19.25
C VAL A 43 -2.84 -6.97 -19.79
N ALA A 44 -3.19 -6.67 -21.05
CA ALA A 44 -4.42 -7.15 -21.69
C ALA A 44 -4.45 -8.68 -21.79
N ALA A 45 -3.34 -9.30 -22.20
CA ALA A 45 -3.19 -10.75 -22.28
C ALA A 45 -3.36 -11.40 -20.89
N ALA A 46 -2.71 -10.87 -19.86
CA ALA A 46 -2.80 -11.37 -18.50
C ALA A 46 -4.21 -11.20 -17.90
N ALA A 47 -4.92 -10.12 -18.27
CA ALA A 47 -6.30 -9.87 -17.84
C ALA A 47 -7.35 -10.71 -18.62
N GLY A 48 -6.95 -11.41 -19.68
CA GLY A 48 -7.86 -12.16 -20.56
C GLY A 48 -8.81 -11.26 -21.37
N VAL A 49 -8.39 -10.01 -21.68
CA VAL A 49 -9.20 -9.05 -22.43
C VAL A 49 -8.46 -8.55 -23.67
N GLY A 50 -9.20 -7.97 -24.62
CA GLY A 50 -8.60 -7.31 -25.78
C GLY A 50 -7.98 -5.97 -25.41
N ARG A 51 -6.90 -5.54 -26.12
CA ARG A 51 -6.26 -4.22 -25.96
C ARG A 51 -7.27 -3.06 -26.03
N ALA A 52 -8.24 -3.13 -26.96
CA ALA A 52 -9.28 -2.13 -27.08
C ALA A 52 -10.14 -2.00 -25.80
N THR A 53 -10.33 -3.10 -25.08
CA THR A 53 -11.04 -3.09 -23.79
C THR A 53 -10.20 -2.39 -22.74
N VAL A 54 -8.88 -2.63 -22.69
CA VAL A 54 -7.99 -1.90 -21.77
C VAL A 54 -8.00 -0.40 -22.05
N TYR A 55 -7.84 0.00 -23.31
CA TYR A 55 -7.84 1.43 -23.68
C TYR A 55 -9.19 2.13 -23.43
N ARG A 56 -10.29 1.41 -23.47
CA ARG A 56 -11.60 1.97 -23.10
C ARG A 56 -11.71 2.29 -21.62
N HIS A 57 -11.07 1.49 -20.74
CA HIS A 57 -11.04 1.72 -19.29
C HIS A 57 -9.91 2.66 -18.87
N PHE A 58 -8.76 2.57 -19.52
CA PHE A 58 -7.55 3.30 -19.22
C PHE A 58 -6.94 3.84 -20.52
N PRO A 59 -7.25 5.09 -20.91
CA PRO A 59 -6.87 5.64 -22.21
C PRO A 59 -5.36 5.78 -22.44
N SER A 60 -4.56 5.68 -21.37
CA SER A 60 -3.09 5.71 -21.42
C SER A 60 -2.49 4.82 -20.33
N ARG A 61 -1.18 4.53 -20.46
CA ARG A 61 -0.40 3.89 -19.41
C ARG A 61 -0.44 4.71 -18.10
N ASP A 62 -0.34 6.03 -18.19
CA ASP A 62 -0.38 6.91 -17.02
C ASP A 62 -1.74 6.85 -16.32
N ALA A 63 -2.84 6.75 -17.07
CA ALA A 63 -4.18 6.56 -16.53
C ALA A 63 -4.30 5.20 -15.78
N LEU A 64 -3.70 4.14 -16.32
CA LEU A 64 -3.65 2.84 -15.65
C LEU A 64 -2.82 2.92 -14.35
N ILE A 65 -1.64 3.54 -14.40
CA ILE A 65 -0.79 3.73 -13.21
C ILE A 65 -1.50 4.57 -12.15
N GLU A 66 -2.23 5.62 -12.55
CA GLU A 66 -2.99 6.43 -11.57
C GLU A 66 -4.12 5.63 -10.93
N ALA A 67 -4.84 4.82 -11.69
CA ALA A 67 -5.86 3.92 -11.14
C ALA A 67 -5.26 2.85 -10.19
N LEU A 68 -4.06 2.34 -10.49
CA LEU A 68 -3.32 1.46 -9.57
C LEU A 68 -2.95 2.20 -8.28
N ARG A 69 -2.61 3.47 -8.38
CA ARG A 69 -2.32 4.31 -7.20
C ARG A 69 -3.56 4.52 -6.33
N GLU A 70 -4.71 4.76 -6.93
CA GLU A 70 -5.99 4.87 -6.22
C GLU A 70 -6.32 3.56 -5.49
N LYS A 71 -6.23 2.42 -6.21
CA LYS A 71 -6.45 1.08 -5.65
C LYS A 71 -5.52 0.78 -4.47
N ALA A 72 -4.23 1.12 -4.62
CA ALA A 72 -3.25 0.98 -3.54
C ALA A 72 -3.60 1.85 -2.32
N GLY A 73 -4.09 3.08 -2.54
CA GLY A 73 -4.54 3.96 -1.48
C GLY A 73 -5.77 3.43 -0.73
N ASP A 74 -6.73 2.84 -1.47
CA ASP A 74 -7.92 2.22 -0.88
C ASP A 74 -7.54 0.98 -0.05
N GLU A 75 -6.66 0.13 -0.57
CA GLU A 75 -6.18 -1.04 0.17
C GLU A 75 -5.38 -0.63 1.40
N ALA A 76 -4.55 0.42 1.31
CA ALA A 76 -3.82 0.95 2.46
C ALA A 76 -4.78 1.42 3.56
N ARG A 77 -5.86 2.14 3.21
CA ARG A 77 -6.85 2.59 4.19
C ARG A 77 -7.50 1.40 4.91
N ARG A 78 -7.88 0.35 4.19
CA ARG A 78 -8.46 -0.86 4.78
C ARG A 78 -7.47 -1.56 5.72
N ARG A 79 -6.25 -1.86 5.23
CA ARG A 79 -5.22 -2.56 6.02
C ARG A 79 -4.80 -1.78 7.27
N PHE A 80 -4.74 -0.46 7.19
CA PHE A 80 -4.41 0.38 8.36
C PHE A 80 -5.58 0.46 9.35
N ALA A 81 -6.82 0.38 8.89
CA ALA A 81 -7.96 0.22 9.79
C ALA A 81 -7.91 -1.15 10.50
N ASP A 82 -7.62 -2.23 9.76
CA ASP A 82 -7.49 -3.59 10.29
C ASP A 82 -6.30 -3.73 11.27
N ALA A 83 -5.28 -2.89 11.13
CA ALA A 83 -4.13 -2.88 12.04
C ALA A 83 -4.47 -2.40 13.46
N ARG A 84 -5.70 -1.87 13.69
CA ARG A 84 -6.22 -1.46 15.01
C ARG A 84 -5.23 -0.63 15.80
N VAL A 85 -4.76 0.45 15.18
CA VAL A 85 -3.65 1.27 15.69
C VAL A 85 -3.92 1.94 17.04
N ASP A 86 -5.17 2.02 17.44
CA ASP A 86 -5.62 2.62 18.71
C ASP A 86 -5.86 1.59 19.82
N GLU A 87 -5.69 0.27 19.54
CA GLU A 87 -5.97 -0.84 20.45
C GLU A 87 -4.68 -1.57 20.88
N GLY A 88 -4.67 -2.06 22.12
CA GLY A 88 -3.59 -2.89 22.68
C GLY A 88 -2.28 -2.14 22.89
N ASP A 89 -1.19 -2.90 23.00
CA ASP A 89 0.16 -2.38 23.15
C ASP A 89 0.57 -1.54 21.93
N PRO A 90 1.11 -0.32 22.11
CA PRO A 90 1.47 0.55 21.00
C PRO A 90 2.63 0.01 20.14
N ILE A 91 3.53 -0.80 20.71
CA ILE A 91 4.63 -1.40 19.96
C ILE A 91 4.12 -2.54 19.08
N GLU A 92 3.18 -3.35 19.57
CA GLU A 92 2.50 -4.36 18.75
C GLU A 92 1.67 -3.69 17.63
N ALA A 93 0.99 -2.59 17.94
CA ALA A 93 0.25 -1.81 16.93
C ALA A 93 1.20 -1.25 15.86
N LEU A 94 2.40 -0.81 16.23
CA LEU A 94 3.45 -0.37 15.32
C LEU A 94 3.91 -1.52 14.42
N GLU A 95 4.10 -2.72 14.96
CA GLU A 95 4.50 -3.90 14.19
C GLU A 95 3.44 -4.30 13.17
N ARG A 96 2.15 -4.31 13.57
CA ARG A 96 1.03 -4.54 12.63
C ARG A 96 1.01 -3.51 11.50
N LEU A 97 1.23 -2.22 11.81
CA LEU A 97 1.25 -1.16 10.81
C LEU A 97 2.45 -1.29 9.86
N VAL A 98 3.63 -1.64 10.37
CA VAL A 98 4.83 -1.88 9.56
C VAL A 98 4.63 -3.09 8.65
N SER A 99 4.10 -4.20 9.16
CA SER A 99 3.77 -5.39 8.37
C SER A 99 2.81 -5.07 7.23
N ALA A 100 1.73 -4.33 7.52
CA ALA A 100 0.78 -3.87 6.50
C ALA A 100 1.45 -2.98 5.44
N THR A 101 2.37 -2.12 5.85
CA THR A 101 3.14 -1.23 4.96
C THR A 101 4.07 -2.01 4.03
N LEU A 102 4.80 -2.98 4.55
CA LEU A 102 5.70 -3.84 3.77
C LEU A 102 4.92 -4.68 2.74
N ALA A 103 3.77 -5.25 3.15
CA ALA A 103 2.91 -6.02 2.25
C ALA A 103 2.34 -5.17 1.10
N LEU A 104 1.97 -3.91 1.38
CA LEU A 104 1.52 -2.97 0.36
C LEU A 104 2.65 -2.54 -0.58
N GLY A 105 3.84 -2.29 -0.03
CA GLY A 105 5.03 -1.92 -0.81
C GLY A 105 5.41 -2.98 -1.83
N ASP A 106 5.40 -4.25 -1.43
CA ASP A 106 5.67 -5.37 -2.33
C ASP A 106 4.59 -5.53 -3.41
N ARG A 107 3.31 -5.52 -3.01
CA ARG A 107 2.19 -5.67 -3.94
C ARG A 107 2.13 -4.56 -4.99
N TYR A 108 2.37 -3.32 -4.59
CA TYR A 108 2.23 -2.13 -5.42
C TYR A 108 3.56 -1.46 -5.76
N ARG A 109 4.66 -2.24 -5.83
CA ARG A 109 6.01 -1.69 -6.08
C ARG A 109 6.10 -0.86 -7.35
N VAL A 110 5.33 -1.16 -8.39
CA VAL A 110 5.28 -0.41 -9.64
C VAL A 110 4.79 1.03 -9.46
N VAL A 111 3.92 1.28 -8.49
CA VAL A 111 3.36 2.60 -8.22
C VAL A 111 4.04 3.35 -7.07
N PHE A 112 4.94 2.67 -6.33
CA PHE A 112 5.75 3.23 -5.26
C PHE A 112 7.24 3.12 -5.59
N PRO A 113 7.74 3.79 -6.66
CA PRO A 113 9.17 3.76 -6.95
C PRO A 113 9.94 4.30 -5.74
N GLN A 114 11.01 3.57 -5.37
CA GLN A 114 11.78 3.80 -4.14
C GLN A 114 12.43 5.18 -4.05
N GLU A 115 12.61 5.84 -5.19
CA GLU A 115 13.35 7.12 -5.30
C GLU A 115 12.47 8.37 -5.16
N ARG A 116 11.15 8.26 -5.18
CA ARG A 116 10.26 9.43 -5.12
C ARG A 116 9.60 9.55 -3.77
N HIS A 117 9.77 10.71 -3.13
CA HIS A 117 9.04 11.07 -1.93
C HIS A 117 7.53 11.01 -2.23
N PRO A 118 6.74 10.31 -1.39
CA PRO A 118 5.30 10.32 -1.56
C PRO A 118 4.78 11.75 -1.42
N GLY A 119 3.93 12.17 -2.34
CA GLY A 119 3.34 13.51 -2.30
C GLY A 119 2.54 13.75 -0.99
N PRO A 120 2.29 15.02 -0.63
CA PRO A 120 1.77 15.40 0.70
C PRO A 120 0.45 14.71 1.10
N ARG A 121 -0.46 14.45 0.16
CA ARG A 121 -1.74 13.77 0.43
C ARG A 121 -1.58 12.29 0.79
N ARG A 122 -0.62 11.59 0.18
CA ARG A 122 -0.30 10.17 0.47
C ARG A 122 0.38 10.00 1.81
N SER A 123 1.27 10.91 2.15
CA SER A 123 1.92 10.94 3.45
C SER A 123 0.90 11.01 4.58
N GLN A 124 -0.19 11.76 4.43
CA GLN A 124 -1.19 11.93 5.49
C GLN A 124 -1.96 10.65 5.85
N VAL A 125 -2.30 9.78 4.88
CA VAL A 125 -3.01 8.51 5.17
C VAL A 125 -2.17 7.60 6.05
N MET A 126 -0.86 7.54 5.82
CA MET A 126 0.07 6.73 6.59
C MET A 126 0.54 7.43 7.87
N LEU A 127 0.77 8.73 7.82
CA LEU A 127 1.36 9.48 8.94
C LEU A 127 0.41 9.68 10.11
N ARG A 128 -0.91 9.81 9.88
CA ARG A 128 -1.88 9.99 10.96
C ARG A 128 -1.95 8.79 11.91
N PRO A 129 -2.16 7.54 11.43
CA PRO A 129 -2.12 6.36 12.30
C PRO A 129 -0.80 6.23 13.05
N LEU A 130 0.32 6.42 12.35
CA LEU A 130 1.65 6.34 12.93
C LEU A 130 1.87 7.39 14.04
N GLY A 131 1.43 8.63 13.84
CA GLY A 131 1.53 9.69 14.83
C GLY A 131 0.77 9.33 16.14
N ARG A 132 -0.41 8.69 16.03
CA ARG A 132 -1.18 8.24 17.19
C ARG A 132 -0.46 7.11 17.95
N ILE A 133 0.09 6.13 17.23
CA ILE A 133 0.86 5.04 17.84
C ILE A 133 2.06 5.60 18.61
N ILE A 134 2.82 6.52 17.99
CA ILE A 134 4.01 7.11 18.61
C ILE A 134 3.63 7.91 19.87
N ALA A 135 2.58 8.72 19.81
CA ALA A 135 2.11 9.48 20.97
C ALA A 135 1.71 8.56 22.13
N ARG A 136 1.04 7.43 21.85
CA ARG A 136 0.71 6.40 22.86
C ARG A 136 1.99 5.77 23.42
N ALA A 137 2.91 5.36 22.56
CA ALA A 137 4.18 4.74 22.97
C ALA A 137 5.04 5.66 23.82
N GLN A 138 4.99 6.98 23.57
CA GLN A 138 5.65 7.98 24.41
C GLN A 138 4.93 8.15 25.75
N ALA A 139 3.60 8.17 25.76
CA ALA A 139 2.82 8.23 26.99
C ALA A 139 3.04 7.01 27.89
N ASP A 140 3.20 5.82 27.30
CA ASP A 140 3.46 4.57 28.02
C ASP A 140 4.96 4.36 28.36
N GLY A 141 5.85 5.29 27.98
CA GLY A 141 7.29 5.20 28.23
C GLY A 141 8.03 4.15 27.37
N ALA A 142 7.38 3.57 26.38
CA ALA A 142 8.00 2.63 25.44
C ALA A 142 8.92 3.32 24.42
N ILE A 143 8.64 4.58 24.13
CA ILE A 143 9.47 5.51 23.34
C ILE A 143 9.75 6.73 24.22
N ASP A 144 11.01 7.21 24.17
CA ASP A 144 11.44 8.39 24.90
C ASP A 144 10.55 9.62 24.56
N PRO A 145 9.88 10.22 25.56
CA PRO A 145 9.00 11.36 25.36
C PRO A 145 9.73 12.64 24.90
N ASP A 146 11.05 12.74 25.13
CA ASP A 146 11.85 13.90 24.74
C ASP A 146 12.22 13.86 23.25
N LEU A 147 12.05 12.73 22.58
CA LEU A 147 12.25 12.63 21.14
C LEU A 147 11.10 13.28 20.35
N ALA A 148 11.44 14.17 19.44
CA ALA A 148 10.45 14.75 18.53
C ALA A 148 9.72 13.64 17.73
N PRO A 149 8.36 13.55 17.74
CA PRO A 149 7.63 12.54 17.00
C PRO A 149 7.98 12.50 15.52
N ALA A 150 8.28 13.66 14.91
CA ALA A 150 8.71 13.74 13.51
C ALA A 150 10.04 13.01 13.25
N TRP A 151 10.97 13.04 14.23
CA TRP A 151 12.23 12.31 14.15
C TRP A 151 12.01 10.80 14.23
N VAL A 152 11.18 10.34 15.16
CA VAL A 152 10.83 8.91 15.28
C VAL A 152 10.17 8.38 14.01
N ILE A 153 9.26 9.16 13.40
CA ILE A 153 8.64 8.85 12.12
C ILE A 153 9.68 8.78 11.00
N ALA A 154 10.60 9.73 10.94
CA ALA A 154 11.65 9.76 9.91
C ALA A 154 12.56 8.53 10.03
N SER A 155 12.97 8.19 11.25
CA SER A 155 13.78 7.00 11.55
C SER A 155 13.07 5.71 11.16
N LEU A 156 11.80 5.55 11.53
CA LEU A 156 11.00 4.41 11.13
C LEU A 156 10.93 4.26 9.60
N ARG A 157 10.68 5.36 8.88
CA ARG A 157 10.62 5.34 7.42
C ARG A 157 11.95 4.93 6.78
N ALA A 158 13.07 5.34 7.36
CA ALA A 158 14.40 4.93 6.90
C ALA A 158 14.62 3.43 7.11
N LEU A 159 14.22 2.89 8.28
CA LEU A 159 14.31 1.47 8.58
C LEU A 159 13.39 0.62 7.68
N VAL A 160 12.15 1.06 7.45
CA VAL A 160 11.23 0.38 6.52
C VAL A 160 11.81 0.35 5.10
N ARG A 161 12.43 1.44 4.64
CA ARG A 161 13.10 1.48 3.33
C ARG A 161 14.25 0.48 3.25
N ALA A 162 15.09 0.43 4.29
CA ALA A 162 16.16 -0.55 4.36
C ALA A 162 15.61 -1.99 4.33
N ALA A 163 14.56 -2.25 5.09
CA ALA A 163 13.90 -3.56 5.13
C ALA A 163 13.35 -3.98 3.76
N VAL A 164 12.73 -3.06 3.00
CA VAL A 164 12.26 -3.34 1.63
C VAL A 164 13.41 -3.80 0.74
N ILE A 165 14.56 -3.11 0.77
CA ILE A 165 15.75 -3.49 -0.02
C ILE A 165 16.24 -4.89 0.36
N GLU A 166 16.27 -5.22 1.65
CA GLU A 166 16.72 -6.53 2.13
C GLU A 166 15.74 -7.67 1.75
N VAL A 167 14.44 -7.38 1.77
CA VAL A 167 13.40 -8.34 1.33
C VAL A 167 13.47 -8.56 -0.18
N GLU A 168 13.62 -7.51 -0.99
CA GLU A 168 13.78 -7.62 -2.44
C GLU A 168 15.05 -8.40 -2.82
N ALA A 169 16.13 -8.18 -2.08
CA ALA A 169 17.38 -8.93 -2.23
C ALA A 169 17.33 -10.37 -1.68
N ARG A 170 16.18 -10.81 -1.16
CA ARG A 170 15.96 -12.13 -0.53
C ARG A 170 16.92 -12.43 0.63
N ARG A 171 17.43 -11.39 1.30
CA ARG A 171 18.28 -11.52 2.50
C ARG A 171 17.48 -11.51 3.79
N LEU A 172 16.22 -11.06 3.73
CA LEU A 172 15.30 -11.02 4.85
C LEU A 172 13.92 -11.50 4.43
N SER A 173 13.23 -12.27 5.27
CA SER A 173 11.82 -12.59 5.05
C SER A 173 10.95 -11.37 5.38
N ARG A 174 9.75 -11.30 4.81
CA ARG A 174 8.83 -10.17 5.05
C ARG A 174 8.38 -10.11 6.52
N ASP A 175 8.11 -11.27 7.11
CA ASP A 175 7.66 -11.37 8.50
C ASP A 175 8.78 -10.96 9.46
N ASP A 176 10.00 -11.41 9.21
CA ASP A 176 11.17 -10.99 10.00
C ASP A 176 11.47 -9.51 9.83
N ALA A 177 11.22 -8.94 8.64
CA ALA A 177 11.49 -7.53 8.34
C ALA A 177 10.68 -6.59 9.24
N ALA A 178 9.40 -6.87 9.46
CA ALA A 178 8.55 -6.05 10.33
C ALA A 178 9.07 -6.05 11.78
N SER A 179 9.30 -7.22 12.34
CA SER A 179 9.83 -7.39 13.69
C SER A 179 11.21 -6.76 13.86
N GLN A 180 12.10 -6.89 12.86
CA GLN A 180 13.43 -6.28 12.94
C GLN A 180 13.36 -4.76 12.88
N VAL A 181 12.53 -4.19 12.01
CA VAL A 181 12.33 -2.73 11.93
C VAL A 181 11.88 -2.17 13.28
N VAL A 182 10.82 -2.76 13.86
CA VAL A 182 10.27 -2.26 15.13
C VAL A 182 11.26 -2.46 16.27
N ARG A 183 11.88 -3.62 16.38
CA ARG A 183 12.89 -3.91 17.40
C ARG A 183 14.08 -2.95 17.33
N THR A 184 14.57 -2.67 16.13
CA THR A 184 15.69 -1.75 15.93
C THR A 184 15.29 -0.33 16.31
N LEU A 185 14.10 0.13 15.91
CA LEU A 185 13.60 1.44 16.27
C LEU A 185 13.47 1.57 17.79
N VAL A 186 12.71 0.67 18.43
CA VAL A 186 12.41 0.74 19.86
C VAL A 186 13.68 0.71 20.72
N ARG A 187 14.66 -0.13 20.38
CA ARG A 187 15.94 -0.17 21.10
C ARG A 187 16.77 1.10 20.93
N GLY A 188 16.64 1.78 19.79
CA GLY A 188 17.35 3.02 19.50
C GLY A 188 16.69 4.28 20.05
N VAL A 189 15.42 4.21 20.48
CA VAL A 189 14.61 5.37 20.92
C VAL A 189 14.02 5.19 22.33
N ARG A 190 14.48 4.20 23.10
CA ARG A 190 14.11 4.03 24.51
C ARG A 190 14.82 5.05 25.37
N SER A 191 14.11 5.56 26.37
CA SER A 191 14.74 6.28 27.49
C SER A 191 15.72 5.36 28.22
N ALA A 192 16.82 5.93 28.68
CA ALA A 192 17.81 5.22 29.47
C ALA A 192 17.30 4.90 30.88
#